data_633b2a3978dd7b77ed262ea484ca657f
#
_entry.id   633b2a3978dd7b77ed262ea484ca657f
#
_cell.length_a   1.000
_cell.length_b   1.000
_cell.length_c   1.000
_cell.angle_alpha   90.00
_cell.angle_beta   90.00
_cell.angle_gamma   90.00
#
_symmetry.space_group_name_H-M   'P 1'
#
loop_
_entity.id
_entity.type
_entity.pdbx_description
1 polymer ?
#
loop_
_entity_poly.entity_id
_entity_poly.type
_entity_poly.pdbx_seq_one_letter_code
_entity_poly.pdbx_strand_id
1 'polypeptide(L)'
;MPSQHEGCLFCGLYREGDHVAATKGFVAIRDINPQAPVHLLVIPEHHIDTFRDVSELGAGETHRMLEFIADTAREAGLEDYRVQVNVGSTAGQTVFHLHWHVLGHKHVAVDPVPAPTEVTEL
;
A
#
# COMPACT_ATOMS: atom_id res chain seq x y z
N MET A 1 -22.48 10.92 3.52
CA MET A 1 -21.69 11.41 2.40
C MET A 1 -20.58 10.44 2.09
N PRO A 2 -20.53 9.95 0.89
CA PRO A 2 -19.45 9.03 0.60
C PRO A 2 -18.12 9.75 0.65
N SER A 3 -17.12 9.05 1.11
CA SER A 3 -15.76 9.57 1.16
C SER A 3 -15.11 9.52 -0.21
N GLN A 4 -15.76 8.88 -1.18
CA GLN A 4 -15.17 8.70 -2.49
C GLN A 4 -15.48 9.89 -3.38
N HIS A 5 -14.51 10.30 -4.14
CA HIS A 5 -14.60 11.47 -4.99
C HIS A 5 -14.77 11.05 -6.44
N GLU A 6 -15.70 11.70 -7.12
CA GLU A 6 -15.91 11.48 -8.52
C GLU A 6 -14.65 11.84 -9.27
N GLY A 7 -14.26 10.98 -10.20
CA GLY A 7 -13.03 11.22 -10.96
C GLY A 7 -11.77 10.75 -10.29
N CYS A 8 -11.83 10.29 -9.04
CA CYS A 8 -10.65 9.76 -8.38
C CYS A 8 -10.40 8.33 -8.84
N LEU A 9 -9.22 8.10 -9.41
CA LEU A 9 -8.86 6.78 -9.91
C LEU A 9 -8.96 5.72 -8.82
N PHE A 10 -8.42 6.00 -7.64
CA PHE A 10 -8.37 4.99 -6.60
C PHE A 10 -9.71 4.80 -5.88
N CYS A 11 -10.55 5.83 -5.85
CA CYS A 11 -11.93 5.61 -5.41
C CYS A 11 -12.62 4.61 -6.33
N GLY A 12 -12.40 4.76 -7.63
CA GLY A 12 -12.95 3.82 -8.60
C GLY A 12 -12.39 2.43 -8.46
N LEU A 13 -11.08 2.31 -8.29
CA LEU A 13 -10.45 1.01 -8.14
C LEU A 13 -10.83 0.33 -6.84
N TYR A 14 -11.09 1.13 -5.79
CA TYR A 14 -11.62 0.55 -4.56
C TYR A 14 -12.95 -0.15 -4.81
N ARG A 15 -13.83 0.48 -5.57
CA ARG A 15 -15.16 -0.08 -5.81
C ARG A 15 -15.13 -1.22 -6.81
N GLU A 16 -14.36 -1.08 -7.88
CA GLU A 16 -14.50 -1.94 -9.06
C GLU A 16 -13.21 -2.56 -9.53
N GLY A 17 -12.10 -2.34 -8.83
CA GLY A 17 -10.83 -2.86 -9.25
C GLY A 17 -10.70 -4.36 -9.04
N ASP A 18 -9.60 -4.90 -9.54
CA ASP A 18 -9.27 -6.30 -9.39
C ASP A 18 -8.47 -6.46 -8.10
N HIS A 19 -9.16 -6.80 -7.03
CA HIS A 19 -8.55 -6.82 -5.70
C HIS A 19 -7.83 -8.14 -5.45
N VAL A 20 -6.57 -8.07 -5.02
CA VAL A 20 -5.85 -9.27 -4.59
C VAL A 20 -6.12 -9.57 -3.13
N ALA A 21 -6.58 -8.58 -2.37
CA ALA A 21 -6.99 -8.76 -0.99
C ALA A 21 -8.01 -7.67 -0.67
N ALA A 22 -8.90 -7.94 0.27
CA ALA A 22 -9.90 -6.97 0.65
C ALA A 22 -10.38 -7.25 2.06
N THR A 23 -10.73 -6.19 2.76
CA THR A 23 -11.41 -6.28 4.04
C THR A 23 -12.32 -5.05 4.12
N LYS A 24 -13.04 -4.92 5.18
CA LYS A 24 -13.93 -3.77 5.31
C LYS A 24 -13.09 -2.50 5.39
N GLY A 25 -13.26 -1.64 4.40
CA GLY A 25 -12.62 -0.33 4.36
C GLY A 25 -11.27 -0.27 3.65
N PHE A 26 -10.72 -1.42 3.23
CA PHE A 26 -9.39 -1.43 2.60
C PHE A 26 -9.32 -2.51 1.54
N VAL A 27 -8.63 -2.19 0.44
CA VAL A 27 -8.36 -3.18 -0.60
C VAL A 27 -6.89 -3.11 -0.98
N ALA A 28 -6.40 -4.18 -1.58
CA ALA A 28 -5.07 -4.20 -2.16
C ALA A 28 -5.20 -4.58 -3.63
N ILE A 29 -4.48 -3.86 -4.48
CA ILE A 29 -4.44 -4.13 -5.91
C ILE A 29 -3.00 -4.25 -6.36
N ARG A 30 -2.78 -4.78 -7.56
CA ARG A 30 -1.44 -4.82 -8.14
C ARG A 30 -1.12 -3.48 -8.77
N ASP A 31 0.12 -3.04 -8.59
CA ASP A 31 0.61 -1.84 -9.28
C ASP A 31 0.84 -2.20 -10.76
N ILE A 32 0.34 -1.36 -11.66
CA ILE A 32 0.47 -1.64 -13.09
C ILE A 32 1.88 -1.37 -13.61
N ASN A 33 2.69 -0.65 -12.84
CA ASN A 33 4.09 -0.39 -13.18
C ASN A 33 4.96 -0.88 -12.02
N PRO A 34 5.05 -2.20 -11.83
CA PRO A 34 5.69 -2.72 -10.63
C PRO A 34 7.18 -2.38 -10.57
N GLN A 35 7.62 -2.01 -9.40
CA GLN A 35 9.02 -1.72 -9.11
C GLN A 35 9.69 -2.87 -8.38
N ALA A 36 8.98 -3.97 -8.19
CA ALA A 36 9.47 -5.17 -7.53
C ALA A 36 8.67 -6.36 -8.07
N PRO A 37 9.16 -7.59 -7.91
CA PRO A 37 8.39 -8.76 -8.36
C PRO A 37 7.00 -8.85 -7.74
N VAL A 38 6.84 -8.39 -6.50
CA VAL A 38 5.53 -8.20 -5.91
C VAL A 38 5.43 -6.74 -5.55
N HIS A 39 4.47 -6.05 -6.12
CA HIS A 39 4.26 -4.63 -5.85
C HIS A 39 2.76 -4.40 -5.76
N LEU A 40 2.28 -4.24 -4.54
CA LEU A 40 0.86 -4.06 -4.27
C LEU A 40 0.61 -2.67 -3.74
N LEU A 41 -0.61 -2.20 -3.94
CA LEU A 41 -1.06 -0.92 -3.40
C LEU A 41 -2.19 -1.20 -2.43
N VAL A 42 -2.08 -0.71 -1.22
CA VAL A 42 -3.15 -0.77 -0.24
C VAL A 42 -3.87 0.56 -0.24
N ILE A 43 -5.18 0.52 -0.45
CA ILE A 43 -6.00 1.71 -0.68
C ILE A 43 -7.15 1.70 0.31
N PRO A 44 -7.28 2.74 1.16
CA PRO A 44 -8.44 2.86 2.02
C PRO A 44 -9.65 3.36 1.24
N GLU A 45 -10.82 2.96 1.68
CA GLU A 45 -12.05 3.49 1.12
C GLU A 45 -12.18 4.98 1.41
N HIS A 46 -11.83 5.38 2.62
CA HIS A 46 -11.93 6.76 3.06
C HIS A 46 -10.92 7.59 2.27
N HIS A 47 -11.41 8.50 1.45
CA HIS A 47 -10.54 9.31 0.60
C HIS A 47 -9.92 10.44 1.41
N ILE A 48 -8.61 10.37 1.61
CA ILE A 48 -7.82 11.54 1.99
C ILE A 48 -6.71 11.66 0.97
N ASP A 49 -6.28 12.88 0.69
CA ASP A 49 -5.36 13.11 -0.42
C ASP A 49 -3.97 12.56 -0.14
N THR A 50 -3.43 12.82 1.02
CA THR A 50 -2.06 12.45 1.32
C THR A 50 -1.94 11.97 2.76
N PHE A 51 -0.80 11.39 3.05
CA PHE A 51 -0.45 10.98 4.40
C PHE A 51 -0.47 12.16 5.38
N ARG A 52 -0.27 13.39 4.88
CA ARG A 52 -0.36 14.57 5.74
C ARG A 52 -1.69 14.67 6.45
N ASP A 53 -2.74 14.12 5.82
CA ASP A 53 -4.09 14.23 6.33
C ASP A 53 -4.50 13.00 7.14
N VAL A 54 -3.55 12.20 7.56
CA VAL A 54 -3.84 10.90 8.18
C VAL A 54 -4.66 11.05 9.46
N SER A 55 -4.60 12.22 10.10
CA SER A 55 -5.41 12.45 11.30
C SER A 55 -6.91 12.50 11.02
N GLU A 56 -7.29 12.61 9.74
CA GLU A 56 -8.71 12.54 9.38
C GLU A 56 -9.24 11.11 9.46
N LEU A 57 -8.37 10.13 9.50
CA LEU A 57 -8.79 8.75 9.72
C LEU A 57 -8.97 8.55 11.22
N GLY A 58 -9.98 7.79 11.60
CA GLY A 58 -10.18 7.47 13.01
C GLY A 58 -9.09 6.55 13.52
N ALA A 59 -8.92 6.52 14.84
CA ALA A 59 -7.89 5.68 15.45
C ALA A 59 -8.08 4.21 15.11
N GLY A 60 -9.31 3.71 15.15
CA GLY A 60 -9.57 2.33 14.77
C GLY A 60 -9.30 2.09 13.30
N GLU A 61 -9.65 3.06 12.46
CA GLU A 61 -9.43 2.96 11.03
C GLU A 61 -7.94 2.90 10.72
N THR A 62 -7.15 3.74 11.38
CA THR A 62 -5.70 3.76 11.21
C THR A 62 -5.09 2.44 11.62
N HIS A 63 -5.52 1.91 12.75
CA HIS A 63 -5.00 0.64 13.24
C HIS A 63 -5.30 -0.49 12.25
N ARG A 64 -6.55 -0.54 11.79
CA ARG A 64 -6.94 -1.59 10.83
C ARG A 64 -6.20 -1.45 9.51
N MET A 65 -5.90 -0.21 9.09
CA MET A 65 -5.15 0.02 7.88
C MET A 65 -3.76 -0.60 7.98
N LEU A 66 -3.08 -0.33 9.08
CA LEU A 66 -1.72 -0.86 9.26
C LEU A 66 -1.74 -2.38 9.38
N GLU A 67 -2.72 -2.94 10.06
CA GLU A 67 -2.86 -4.38 10.12
C GLU A 67 -3.12 -4.98 8.75
N PHE A 68 -3.95 -4.31 7.95
CA PHE A 68 -4.27 -4.83 6.63
C PHE A 68 -3.04 -4.83 5.72
N ILE A 69 -2.18 -3.81 5.85
CA ILE A 69 -0.92 -3.78 5.09
C ILE A 69 -0.09 -5.02 5.42
N ALA A 70 0.08 -5.31 6.70
CA ALA A 70 0.87 -6.47 7.12
C ALA A 70 0.23 -7.78 6.68
N ASP A 71 -1.09 -7.87 6.78
CA ASP A 71 -1.80 -9.08 6.36
C ASP A 71 -1.68 -9.29 4.86
N THR A 72 -1.78 -8.21 4.09
CA THR A 72 -1.64 -8.28 2.64
C THR A 72 -0.27 -8.82 2.24
N ALA A 73 0.78 -8.32 2.88
CA ALA A 73 2.13 -8.80 2.59
C ALA A 73 2.26 -10.28 2.91
N ARG A 74 1.73 -10.70 4.05
CA ARG A 74 1.81 -12.09 4.45
C ARG A 74 1.08 -13.00 3.47
N GLU A 75 -0.13 -12.59 3.05
CA GLU A 75 -0.91 -13.38 2.12
C GLU A 75 -0.27 -13.43 0.75
N ALA A 76 0.51 -12.41 0.40
CA ALA A 76 1.24 -12.40 -0.87
C ALA A 76 2.53 -13.23 -0.82
N GLY A 77 2.83 -13.82 0.32
CA GLY A 77 4.02 -14.67 0.46
C GLY A 77 5.29 -13.91 0.75
N LEU A 78 5.18 -12.69 1.24
CA LEU A 78 6.35 -11.86 1.52
C LEU A 78 6.77 -12.03 2.97
N GLU A 79 8.06 -12.32 3.20
CA GLU A 79 8.64 -12.29 4.53
C GLU A 79 9.34 -10.96 4.75
N ASP A 80 10.12 -10.56 3.76
CA ASP A 80 10.83 -9.29 3.81
C ASP A 80 10.27 -8.39 2.73
N TYR A 81 9.92 -7.18 3.10
CA TYR A 81 9.30 -6.28 2.15
C TYR A 81 9.44 -4.84 2.63
N ARG A 82 9.15 -3.94 1.74
CA ARG A 82 9.17 -2.51 2.04
C ARG A 82 7.76 -1.97 2.00
N VAL A 83 7.44 -1.14 2.98
CA VAL A 83 6.19 -0.40 3.00
C VAL A 83 6.56 1.05 2.78
N GLN A 84 5.93 1.67 1.77
CA GLN A 84 6.33 3.00 1.36
C GLN A 84 5.09 3.82 1.05
N VAL A 85 5.11 5.07 1.46
CA VAL A 85 4.06 6.02 1.09
C VAL A 85 4.75 7.27 0.55
N ASN A 86 4.29 7.74 -0.61
CA ASN A 86 4.80 8.95 -1.21
C ASN A 86 3.86 10.09 -0.82
N VAL A 87 4.43 11.19 -0.35
CA VAL A 87 3.66 12.30 0.19
C VAL A 87 3.96 13.54 -0.63
N GLY A 88 3.03 13.89 -1.51
CA GLY A 88 3.17 15.08 -2.34
C GLY A 88 3.84 14.81 -3.67
N SER A 89 3.66 15.75 -4.59
CA SER A 89 4.09 15.58 -5.99
C SER A 89 5.59 15.41 -6.11
N THR A 90 6.37 16.20 -5.38
CA THR A 90 7.83 16.14 -5.53
C THR A 90 8.42 14.90 -4.90
N ALA A 91 7.65 14.19 -4.09
CA ALA A 91 8.06 12.91 -3.53
C ALA A 91 7.52 11.74 -4.34
N GLY A 92 6.91 12.01 -5.49
CA GLY A 92 6.48 10.96 -6.40
C GLY A 92 5.03 10.57 -6.30
N GLN A 93 4.23 11.29 -5.52
CA GLN A 93 2.81 10.98 -5.47
C GLN A 93 2.13 11.51 -6.72
N THR A 94 1.50 10.62 -7.49
CA THR A 94 0.82 11.01 -8.72
C THR A 94 -0.71 10.87 -8.60
N VAL A 95 -1.19 10.06 -7.68
CA VAL A 95 -2.63 9.91 -7.44
C VAL A 95 -2.89 10.40 -6.03
N PHE A 96 -3.75 11.43 -5.90
CA PHE A 96 -4.01 12.06 -4.62
C PHE A 96 -5.19 11.44 -3.93
N HIS A 97 -4.97 10.20 -3.55
CA HIS A 97 -5.79 9.37 -2.69
C HIS A 97 -4.78 8.51 -1.97
N LEU A 98 -4.74 8.58 -0.65
CA LEU A 98 -3.74 7.87 0.14
C LEU A 98 -3.62 6.42 -0.30
N HIS A 99 -2.40 5.97 -0.52
CA HIS A 99 -2.15 4.57 -0.81
C HIS A 99 -0.74 4.22 -0.35
N TRP A 100 -0.58 2.96 0.00
CA TRP A 100 0.68 2.43 0.52
C TRP A 100 1.22 1.43 -0.47
N HIS A 101 2.51 1.54 -0.76
CA HIS A 101 3.19 0.56 -1.61
C HIS A 101 3.73 -0.56 -0.73
N VAL A 102 3.51 -1.79 -1.17
CA VAL A 102 4.09 -2.97 -0.53
C VAL A 102 4.94 -3.64 -1.59
N LEU A 103 6.25 -3.65 -1.40
CA LEU A 103 7.18 -4.10 -2.42
C LEU A 103 8.09 -5.18 -1.85
N GLY A 104 8.22 -6.27 -2.59
CA GLY A 104 9.10 -7.34 -2.14
C GLY A 104 9.17 -8.47 -3.13
N HIS A 105 9.82 -9.53 -2.69
CA HIS A 105 9.93 -10.77 -3.44
C HIS A 105 9.24 -11.85 -2.64
N LYS A 106 8.57 -12.76 -3.33
CA LYS A 106 8.07 -13.94 -2.65
C LYS A 106 9.24 -14.71 -2.11
N HIS A 107 9.03 -15.31 -0.95
CA HIS A 107 10.08 -16.13 -0.36
C HIS A 107 10.37 -17.32 -1.27
N VAL A 108 11.64 -17.55 -1.55
CA VAL A 108 12.09 -18.74 -2.25
C VAL A 108 13.24 -19.32 -1.48
N ALA A 109 13.30 -20.65 -1.47
CA ALA A 109 14.39 -21.34 -0.78
C ALA A 109 15.62 -21.27 -1.66
N VAL A 110 16.44 -20.25 -1.44
CA VAL A 110 17.70 -20.09 -2.14
C VAL A 110 18.78 -19.87 -1.11
N ASP A 111 20.01 -19.97 -1.55
CA ASP A 111 21.13 -19.68 -0.65
C ASP A 111 21.01 -18.25 -0.19
N PRO A 112 21.31 -18.01 1.08
CA PRO A 112 21.25 -16.65 1.59
C PRO A 112 22.21 -15.74 0.85
N VAL A 113 21.73 -14.56 0.55
CA VAL A 113 22.58 -13.52 0.01
C VAL A 113 23.27 -12.86 1.18
N PRO A 114 24.57 -12.60 1.10
CA PRO A 114 25.23 -11.90 2.19
C PRO A 114 24.54 -10.59 2.46
N ALA A 115 24.43 -10.25 3.72
CA ALA A 115 23.83 -8.98 4.10
C ALA A 115 24.66 -7.86 3.50
N PRO A 116 24.03 -6.74 3.18
CA PRO A 116 24.78 -5.58 2.73
C PRO A 116 25.79 -5.21 3.79
N THR A 117 26.92 -4.74 3.37
CA THR A 117 27.95 -4.35 4.30
C THR A 117 27.57 -3.11 5.06
N GLU A 118 26.56 -2.42 4.63
CA GLU A 118 26.10 -1.26 5.36
C GLU A 118 24.61 -1.24 5.34
N VAL A 119 24.04 -0.72 6.40
CA VAL A 119 22.63 -0.51 6.48
C VAL A 119 22.45 0.96 6.38
N THR A 120 21.94 1.39 5.27
CA THR A 120 21.90 2.79 5.03
C THR A 120 20.59 3.35 5.37
N GLU A 121 19.71 2.55 5.62
CA GLU A 121 18.53 3.11 5.89
C GLU A 121 18.11 3.06 7.06
N LEU A 122 17.75 3.52 7.20
CA LEU A 122 17.09 3.53 8.13
C LEU A 122 16.55 4.28 8.48
#